data_fc6d944a7d287547751f863ddf83e5e5
#
_entry.id   fc6d944a7d287547751f863ddf83e5e5
#
_cell.length_a   1.000
_cell.length_b   1.000
_cell.length_c   1.000
_cell.angle_alpha   90.00
_cell.angle_beta   90.00
_cell.angle_gamma   90.00
#
_symmetry.space_group_name_H-M   'P 1'
#
loop_
_entity.id
_entity.type
_entity.pdbx_description
1 polymer ?
#
loop_
_entity_poly.entity_id
_entity_poly.type
_entity_poly.pdbx_seq_one_letter_code
_entity_poly.pdbx_strand_id
1 'polypeptide(L)'
;IEEITSAEHDNGTPEQKLSDMYKTITAVGSGSYNDISPLRKYLDMVDSARTAADLADVNATLSEEICCAPLMDFSVVTDMKDSTKHIVSFDVPETSFTKDFYEDTESKQYEIFMDYMSGIFMLGGEDEAKAREDARLYFEFEKTLAGAAMNREDYSDVDKSYNIFTM
;
A
#
# COMPACT_ATOMS: atom_id res chain seq x y z
N ILE A 1 8.97 15.44 -22.69
CA ILE A 1 9.82 14.59 -21.82
C ILE A 1 10.96 14.02 -22.64
N GLU A 2 10.75 13.36 -23.77
CA GLU A 2 11.78 12.75 -24.61
C GLU A 2 12.93 13.74 -24.97
N GLU A 3 12.61 14.98 -25.31
CA GLU A 3 13.59 16.01 -25.61
C GLU A 3 14.50 16.32 -24.41
N ILE A 4 13.94 16.40 -23.21
CA ILE A 4 14.70 16.65 -21.97
C ILE A 4 15.52 15.43 -21.57
N THR A 5 14.98 14.23 -21.73
CA THR A 5 15.66 13.00 -21.27
C THR A 5 16.75 12.50 -22.22
N SER A 6 16.73 12.94 -23.47
CA SER A 6 17.74 12.60 -24.49
C SER A 6 18.90 13.58 -24.60
N ALA A 7 18.77 14.77 -24.01
CA ALA A 7 19.82 15.81 -24.01
C ALA A 7 20.71 15.72 -22.77
N GLU A 8 21.95 16.27 -22.90
CA GLU A 8 22.80 16.56 -21.75
C GLU A 8 22.42 17.92 -21.14
N HIS A 9 22.42 18.01 -19.83
CA HIS A 9 22.05 19.22 -19.10
C HIS A 9 23.11 19.56 -18.06
N ASP A 10 23.30 20.83 -17.78
CA ASP A 10 24.21 21.30 -16.74
C ASP A 10 23.77 20.78 -15.35
N ASN A 11 24.76 20.41 -14.56
CA ASN A 11 24.51 19.85 -13.22
C ASN A 11 23.75 20.84 -12.31
N GLY A 12 22.71 20.37 -11.67
CA GLY A 12 21.86 21.13 -10.76
C GLY A 12 20.69 21.86 -11.41
N THR A 13 20.56 21.85 -12.74
CA THR A 13 19.41 22.42 -13.45
C THR A 13 18.13 21.61 -13.24
N PRO A 14 16.93 22.23 -13.36
CA PRO A 14 15.67 21.49 -13.32
C PRO A 14 15.59 20.39 -14.39
N GLU A 15 16.11 20.63 -15.58
CA GLU A 15 16.13 19.70 -16.70
C GLU A 15 16.99 18.49 -16.39
N GLN A 16 18.17 18.68 -15.80
CA GLN A 16 19.04 17.58 -15.36
C GLN A 16 18.34 16.71 -14.30
N LYS A 17 17.74 17.34 -13.29
CA LYS A 17 17.03 16.61 -12.22
C LYS A 17 15.86 15.81 -12.78
N LEU A 18 15.09 16.37 -13.71
CA LEU A 18 13.98 15.68 -14.37
C LEU A 18 14.47 14.51 -15.22
N SER A 19 15.55 14.71 -15.98
CA SER A 19 16.18 13.68 -16.79
C SER A 19 16.67 12.50 -15.94
N ASP A 20 17.35 12.80 -14.82
CA ASP A 20 17.88 11.78 -13.92
C ASP A 20 16.77 11.01 -13.20
N MET A 21 15.73 11.71 -12.76
CA MET A 21 14.55 11.06 -12.17
C MET A 21 13.87 10.12 -13.17
N TYR A 22 13.66 10.56 -14.40
CA TYR A 22 13.07 9.73 -15.45
C TYR A 22 13.92 8.50 -15.76
N LYS A 23 15.25 8.68 -15.94
CA LYS A 23 16.19 7.59 -16.17
C LYS A 23 16.20 6.60 -15.02
N THR A 24 16.14 7.07 -13.77
CA THR A 24 16.08 6.20 -12.59
C THR A 24 14.80 5.36 -12.59
N ILE A 25 13.64 5.98 -12.80
CA ILE A 25 12.35 5.27 -12.81
C ILE A 25 12.29 4.25 -13.96
N THR A 26 12.74 4.61 -15.15
CA THR A 26 12.74 3.69 -16.30
C THR A 26 13.76 2.58 -16.17
N ALA A 27 14.89 2.82 -15.50
CA ALA A 27 15.88 1.77 -15.21
C ALA A 27 15.32 0.71 -14.26
N VAL A 28 14.52 1.09 -13.27
CA VAL A 28 13.79 0.13 -12.41
C VAL A 28 12.88 -0.76 -13.24
N GLY A 29 12.09 -0.18 -14.17
CA GLY A 29 11.21 -0.93 -15.06
C GLY A 29 11.93 -1.85 -16.07
N SER A 30 13.22 -1.64 -16.31
CA SER A 30 14.02 -2.49 -17.21
C SER A 30 14.59 -3.77 -16.58
N GLY A 31 14.26 -4.05 -15.32
CA GLY A 31 14.72 -5.23 -14.58
C GLY A 31 16.15 -5.12 -14.04
N SER A 32 16.81 -3.97 -14.20
CA SER A 32 18.17 -3.75 -13.69
C SER A 32 18.23 -3.60 -12.17
N TYR A 33 17.10 -3.48 -11.50
CA TYR A 33 16.96 -3.27 -10.05
C TYR A 33 15.93 -4.22 -9.41
N ASN A 34 15.91 -5.48 -9.81
CA ASN A 34 15.07 -6.50 -9.19
C ASN A 34 15.67 -7.02 -7.87
N ASP A 35 16.37 -6.16 -7.13
CA ASP A 35 16.95 -6.51 -5.85
C ASP A 35 16.01 -6.10 -4.71
N ILE A 36 15.36 -7.09 -4.09
CA ILE A 36 14.50 -6.90 -2.91
C ILE A 36 15.28 -6.94 -1.60
N SER A 37 16.61 -7.06 -1.63
CA SER A 37 17.45 -7.16 -0.42
C SER A 37 17.22 -6.03 0.59
N PRO A 38 16.94 -4.76 0.18
CA PRO A 38 16.61 -3.70 1.13
C PRO A 38 15.31 -3.95 1.92
N LEU A 39 14.39 -4.74 1.37
CA LEU A 39 13.11 -5.06 2.02
C LEU A 39 13.18 -6.32 2.89
N ARG A 40 14.24 -7.14 2.77
CA ARG A 40 14.34 -8.42 3.49
C ARG A 40 14.12 -8.29 4.99
N LYS A 41 14.74 -7.32 5.64
CA LYS A 41 14.56 -7.12 7.10
C LYS A 41 13.09 -6.94 7.49
N TYR A 42 12.31 -6.26 6.66
CA TYR A 42 10.88 -6.03 6.92
C TYR A 42 10.05 -7.26 6.65
N LEU A 43 10.34 -8.00 5.58
CA LEU A 43 9.69 -9.28 5.29
C LEU A 43 9.96 -10.29 6.41
N ASP A 44 11.20 -10.40 6.89
CA ASP A 44 11.57 -11.26 8.02
C ASP A 44 10.83 -10.87 9.31
N MET A 45 10.60 -9.56 9.54
CA MET A 45 9.79 -9.09 10.67
C MET A 45 8.33 -9.54 10.54
N VAL A 46 7.72 -9.38 9.37
CA VAL A 46 6.36 -9.85 9.10
C VAL A 46 6.27 -11.36 9.31
N ASP A 47 7.21 -12.13 8.75
CA ASP A 47 7.25 -13.58 8.85
C ASP A 47 7.45 -14.07 10.30
N SER A 48 8.08 -13.27 11.16
CA SER A 48 8.28 -13.60 12.57
C SER A 48 7.08 -13.31 13.47
N ALA A 49 6.14 -12.47 13.04
CA ALA A 49 4.96 -12.08 13.80
C ALA A 49 4.04 -13.30 14.08
N ARG A 50 3.57 -13.46 15.31
CA ARG A 50 2.70 -14.57 15.74
C ARG A 50 1.46 -14.10 16.48
N THR A 51 1.45 -12.86 16.93
CA THR A 51 0.35 -12.27 17.71
C THR A 51 -0.10 -10.95 17.10
N ALA A 52 -1.29 -10.48 17.49
CA ALA A 52 -1.76 -9.15 17.09
C ALA A 52 -0.83 -8.02 17.61
N ALA A 53 -0.18 -8.24 18.77
CA ALA A 53 0.80 -7.27 19.29
C ALA A 53 2.04 -7.22 18.40
N ASP A 54 2.57 -8.38 17.95
CA ASP A 54 3.70 -8.41 17.01
C ASP A 54 3.36 -7.68 15.71
N LEU A 55 2.15 -7.86 15.19
CA LEU A 55 1.68 -7.16 13.98
C LEU A 55 1.57 -5.65 14.20
N ALA A 56 1.15 -5.21 15.38
CA ALA A 56 1.11 -3.78 15.71
C ALA A 56 2.54 -3.19 15.75
N ASP A 57 3.50 -3.91 16.34
CA ASP A 57 4.91 -3.50 16.38
C ASP A 57 5.53 -3.45 14.98
N VAL A 58 5.23 -4.44 14.13
CA VAL A 58 5.63 -4.43 12.70
C VAL A 58 5.06 -3.23 11.98
N ASN A 59 3.75 -2.98 12.12
CA ASN A 59 3.09 -1.84 11.49
C ASN A 59 3.70 -0.51 11.93
N ALA A 60 3.99 -0.34 13.23
CA ALA A 60 4.63 0.86 13.75
C ALA A 60 6.05 1.05 13.16
N THR A 61 6.83 -0.03 13.09
CA THR A 61 8.20 0.02 12.54
C THR A 61 8.18 0.36 11.04
N LEU A 62 7.28 -0.25 10.27
CA LEU A 62 7.13 0.04 8.84
C LEU A 62 6.67 1.49 8.59
N SER A 63 5.76 1.99 9.43
CA SER A 63 5.31 3.38 9.36
C SER A 63 6.44 4.36 9.65
N GLU A 64 7.25 4.10 10.67
CA GLU A 64 8.35 4.98 11.08
C GLU A 64 9.54 4.95 10.09
N GLU A 65 9.96 3.76 9.64
CA GLU A 65 11.18 3.60 8.85
C GLU A 65 10.99 3.81 7.34
N ILE A 66 9.84 3.43 6.80
CA ILE A 66 9.59 3.47 5.34
C ILE A 66 8.25 4.13 4.95
N CYS A 67 7.58 4.80 5.90
CA CYS A 67 6.29 5.46 5.64
C CYS A 67 5.23 4.50 5.06
N CYS A 68 5.21 3.26 5.51
CA CYS A 68 4.28 2.22 5.09
C CYS A 68 3.48 1.71 6.29
N ALA A 69 2.19 1.98 6.34
CA ALA A 69 1.29 1.56 7.41
C ALA A 69 0.25 0.55 6.87
N PRO A 70 0.62 -0.73 6.72
CA PRO A 70 -0.21 -1.70 5.99
C PRO A 70 -1.48 -2.12 6.72
N LEU A 71 -1.55 -1.99 8.04
CA LEU A 71 -2.70 -2.42 8.84
C LEU A 71 -3.49 -1.27 9.41
N MET A 72 -2.84 -0.22 9.85
CA MET A 72 -3.47 0.94 10.47
C MET A 72 -2.54 2.13 10.43
N ASP A 73 -3.05 3.24 9.94
CA ASP A 73 -2.37 4.53 10.00
C ASP A 73 -2.99 5.41 11.08
N PHE A 74 -2.21 6.37 11.55
CA PHE A 74 -2.70 7.39 12.46
C PHE A 74 -2.07 8.74 12.14
N SER A 75 -2.88 9.75 12.21
CA SER A 75 -2.48 11.13 11.92
C SER A 75 -3.08 12.09 12.93
N VAL A 76 -2.46 13.27 13.06
CA VAL A 76 -3.03 14.36 13.83
C VAL A 76 -3.80 15.25 12.89
N VAL A 77 -5.11 15.32 13.08
CA VAL A 77 -6.03 16.10 12.25
C VAL A 77 -6.79 17.13 13.07
N THR A 78 -7.32 18.15 12.41
CA THR A 78 -8.26 19.07 13.05
C THR A 78 -9.60 18.35 13.27
N ASP A 79 -10.15 18.49 14.48
CA ASP A 79 -11.47 17.93 14.80
C ASP A 79 -12.54 18.52 13.86
N MET A 80 -13.30 17.65 13.20
CA MET A 80 -14.33 18.04 12.23
C MET A 80 -15.49 18.81 12.86
N LYS A 81 -15.75 18.62 14.15
CA LYS A 81 -16.84 19.30 14.90
C LYS A 81 -16.34 20.46 15.77
N ASP A 82 -15.03 20.57 16.01
CA ASP A 82 -14.42 21.68 16.76
C ASP A 82 -13.04 22.03 16.16
N SER A 83 -13.02 22.90 15.19
CA SER A 83 -11.80 23.31 14.46
C SER A 83 -10.71 23.96 15.33
N THR A 84 -11.00 24.22 16.62
CA THR A 84 -10.00 24.72 17.58
C THR A 84 -9.17 23.63 18.22
N LYS A 85 -9.53 22.36 17.99
CA LYS A 85 -8.87 21.17 18.56
C LYS A 85 -8.18 20.34 17.48
N HIS A 86 -7.15 19.66 17.91
CA HIS A 86 -6.52 18.59 17.13
C HIS A 86 -6.78 17.26 17.85
N ILE A 87 -7.08 16.24 17.07
CA ILE A 87 -7.34 14.88 17.54
C ILE A 87 -6.45 13.92 16.77
N VAL A 88 -6.23 12.74 17.32
CA VAL A 88 -5.61 11.63 16.60
C VAL A 88 -6.70 10.91 15.83
N SER A 89 -6.52 10.83 14.51
CA SER A 89 -7.34 9.98 13.64
C SER A 89 -6.65 8.64 13.45
N PHE A 90 -7.45 7.58 13.49
CA PHE A 90 -7.01 6.22 13.13
C PHE A 90 -7.70 5.85 11.85
N ASP A 91 -6.90 5.52 10.85
CA ASP A 91 -7.37 5.13 9.54
C ASP A 91 -6.93 3.71 9.22
N VAL A 92 -7.81 2.92 8.65
CA VAL A 92 -7.47 1.62 8.09
C VAL A 92 -7.13 1.78 6.62
N PRO A 93 -6.19 0.98 6.07
CA PRO A 93 -5.87 1.03 4.65
C PRO A 93 -7.12 0.80 3.79
N GLU A 94 -7.19 1.53 2.70
CA GLU A 94 -8.21 1.25 1.68
C GLU A 94 -7.90 -0.09 1.01
N THR A 95 -8.95 -0.82 0.65
CA THR A 95 -8.80 -2.03 -0.18
C THR A 95 -8.40 -1.65 -1.61
N SER A 96 -7.71 -2.55 -2.30
CA SER A 96 -7.21 -2.31 -3.67
C SER A 96 -8.32 -1.95 -4.65
N PHE A 97 -9.55 -2.44 -4.40
CA PHE A 97 -10.71 -2.24 -5.26
C PHE A 97 -11.99 -2.00 -4.44
N THR A 98 -13.06 -1.64 -5.14
CA THR A 98 -14.40 -1.51 -4.56
C THR A 98 -14.99 -2.87 -4.22
N LYS A 99 -15.99 -2.89 -3.33
CA LYS A 99 -16.67 -4.11 -2.87
C LYS A 99 -17.16 -5.01 -4.02
N ASP A 100 -17.70 -4.41 -5.08
CA ASP A 100 -18.25 -5.16 -6.22
C ASP A 100 -17.19 -6.03 -6.93
N PHE A 101 -15.93 -5.60 -6.92
CA PHE A 101 -14.82 -6.38 -7.49
C PHE A 101 -14.62 -7.71 -6.76
N TYR A 102 -14.78 -7.74 -5.43
CA TYR A 102 -14.57 -8.94 -4.62
C TYR A 102 -15.74 -9.94 -4.69
N GLU A 103 -16.87 -9.54 -5.30
CA GLU A 103 -18.03 -10.41 -5.48
C GLU A 103 -17.98 -11.21 -6.79
N ASP A 104 -17.18 -10.78 -7.78
CA ASP A 104 -17.08 -11.41 -9.10
C ASP A 104 -15.69 -12.05 -9.34
N THR A 105 -15.56 -13.31 -8.88
CA THR A 105 -14.36 -14.11 -9.06
C THR A 105 -14.25 -14.79 -10.43
N GLU A 106 -15.23 -14.62 -11.30
CA GLU A 106 -15.20 -15.16 -12.67
C GLU A 106 -14.82 -14.07 -13.70
N SER A 107 -14.60 -12.84 -13.23
CA SER A 107 -14.25 -11.71 -14.08
C SER A 107 -12.80 -11.80 -14.59
N LYS A 108 -12.58 -11.22 -15.76
CA LYS A 108 -11.21 -11.05 -16.30
C LYS A 108 -10.35 -10.17 -15.38
N GLN A 109 -10.95 -9.24 -14.67
CA GLN A 109 -10.27 -8.38 -13.71
C GLN A 109 -9.71 -9.19 -12.53
N TYR A 110 -10.46 -10.17 -12.04
CA TYR A 110 -10.00 -11.10 -11.01
C TYR A 110 -8.78 -11.91 -11.48
N GLU A 111 -8.81 -12.45 -12.70
CA GLU A 111 -7.66 -13.19 -13.25
C GLU A 111 -6.40 -12.31 -13.34
N ILE A 112 -6.55 -11.07 -13.85
CA ILE A 112 -5.45 -10.10 -13.92
C ILE A 112 -4.90 -9.77 -12.54
N PHE A 113 -5.77 -9.58 -11.56
CA PHE A 113 -5.37 -9.31 -10.18
C PHE A 113 -4.59 -10.49 -9.60
N MET A 114 -5.08 -11.72 -9.77
CA MET A 114 -4.42 -12.92 -9.28
C MET A 114 -3.04 -13.14 -9.91
N ASP A 115 -2.91 -12.89 -11.21
CA ASP A 115 -1.63 -12.99 -11.91
C ASP A 115 -0.64 -11.90 -11.43
N TYR A 116 -1.12 -10.67 -11.24
CA TYR A 116 -0.32 -9.57 -10.73
C TYR A 116 0.17 -9.82 -9.30
N MET A 117 -0.71 -10.22 -8.40
CA MET A 117 -0.36 -10.50 -7.01
C MET A 117 0.58 -11.71 -6.87
N SER A 118 0.32 -12.78 -7.63
CA SER A 118 1.25 -13.91 -7.70
C SER A 118 2.64 -13.49 -8.17
N GLY A 119 2.72 -12.61 -9.18
CA GLY A 119 3.98 -12.04 -9.65
C GLY A 119 4.73 -11.27 -8.55
N ILE A 120 4.02 -10.51 -7.71
CA ILE A 120 4.62 -9.81 -6.56
C ILE A 120 5.20 -10.80 -5.54
N PHE A 121 4.46 -11.84 -5.16
CA PHE A 121 4.94 -12.86 -4.23
C PHE A 121 6.14 -13.64 -4.79
N MET A 122 6.15 -13.92 -6.10
CA MET A 122 7.31 -14.53 -6.76
C MET A 122 8.55 -13.62 -6.74
N LEU A 123 8.38 -12.30 -6.91
CA LEU A 123 9.46 -11.33 -6.70
C LEU A 123 9.97 -11.34 -5.26
N GLY A 124 9.10 -11.62 -4.29
CA GLY A 124 9.43 -11.88 -2.89
C GLY A 124 10.29 -13.12 -2.67
N GLY A 125 10.34 -14.02 -3.65
CA GLY A 125 11.15 -15.24 -3.62
C GLY A 125 10.34 -16.53 -3.44
N GLU A 126 9.02 -16.46 -3.56
CA GLU A 126 8.16 -17.64 -3.49
C GLU A 126 8.16 -18.41 -4.81
N ASP A 127 7.90 -19.72 -4.73
CA ASP A 127 7.58 -20.51 -5.91
C ASP A 127 6.16 -20.19 -6.41
N GLU A 128 5.87 -20.53 -7.67
CA GLU A 128 4.61 -20.19 -8.34
C GLU A 128 3.38 -20.73 -7.61
N ALA A 129 3.45 -21.96 -7.07
CA ALA A 129 2.31 -22.58 -6.42
C ALA A 129 1.96 -21.88 -5.10
N LYS A 130 2.98 -21.56 -4.31
CA LYS A 130 2.81 -20.81 -3.05
C LYS A 130 2.39 -19.37 -3.34
N ALA A 131 3.00 -18.70 -4.28
CA ALA A 131 2.65 -17.32 -4.67
C ALA A 131 1.18 -17.20 -5.10
N ARG A 132 0.66 -18.19 -5.83
CA ARG A 132 -0.76 -18.24 -6.21
C ARG A 132 -1.69 -18.46 -5.02
N GLU A 133 -1.30 -19.30 -4.09
CA GLU A 133 -2.08 -19.51 -2.86
C GLU A 133 -2.07 -18.25 -1.98
N ASP A 134 -0.94 -17.58 -1.83
CA ASP A 134 -0.83 -16.36 -1.03
C ASP A 134 -1.58 -15.19 -1.70
N ALA A 135 -1.58 -15.10 -3.02
CA ALA A 135 -2.43 -14.15 -3.76
C ALA A 135 -3.92 -14.39 -3.48
N ARG A 136 -4.36 -15.66 -3.40
CA ARG A 136 -5.73 -16.01 -3.04
C ARG A 136 -6.06 -15.63 -1.60
N LEU A 137 -5.16 -15.89 -0.65
CA LEU A 137 -5.33 -15.50 0.74
C LEU A 137 -5.41 -13.99 0.90
N TYR A 138 -4.59 -13.25 0.17
CA TYR A 138 -4.62 -11.80 0.14
C TYR A 138 -5.96 -11.27 -0.40
N PHE A 139 -6.46 -11.85 -1.49
CA PHE A 139 -7.79 -11.51 -2.03
C PHE A 139 -8.90 -11.73 -1.01
N GLU A 140 -8.94 -12.89 -0.33
CA GLU A 140 -9.95 -13.19 0.70
C GLU A 140 -9.84 -12.26 1.91
N PHE A 141 -8.64 -11.86 2.27
CA PHE A 141 -8.41 -10.87 3.31
C PHE A 141 -8.99 -9.51 2.92
N GLU A 142 -8.67 -8.98 1.74
CA GLU A 142 -9.22 -7.72 1.24
C GLU A 142 -10.75 -7.78 1.08
N LYS A 143 -11.28 -8.89 0.61
CA LYS A 143 -12.73 -9.13 0.53
C LYS A 143 -13.41 -9.01 1.90
N THR A 144 -12.76 -9.54 2.93
CA THR A 144 -13.26 -9.44 4.31
C THR A 144 -13.26 -7.97 4.79
N LEU A 145 -12.18 -7.24 4.52
CA LEU A 145 -12.07 -5.81 4.85
C LEU A 145 -13.12 -4.99 4.08
N ALA A 146 -13.25 -5.21 2.77
CA ALA A 146 -14.23 -4.52 1.93
C ALA A 146 -15.66 -4.77 2.41
N GLY A 147 -15.95 -5.98 2.93
CA GLY A 147 -17.25 -6.33 3.51
C GLY A 147 -17.58 -5.54 4.79
N ALA A 148 -16.55 -5.20 5.58
CA ALA A 148 -16.68 -4.44 6.82
C ALA A 148 -16.56 -2.92 6.63
N ALA A 149 -16.01 -2.46 5.51
CA ALA A 149 -15.81 -1.05 5.22
C ALA A 149 -17.13 -0.31 5.04
N MET A 150 -17.14 0.95 5.46
CA MET A 150 -18.25 1.86 5.18
C MET A 150 -18.35 2.09 3.66
N ASN A 151 -19.56 2.22 3.16
CA ASN A 151 -19.75 2.65 1.78
C ASN A 151 -19.35 4.12 1.62
N ARG A 152 -19.12 4.55 0.37
CA ARG A 152 -18.62 5.89 0.07
C ARG A 152 -19.58 7.00 0.51
N GLU A 153 -20.88 6.75 0.47
CA GLU A 153 -21.90 7.71 0.88
C GLU A 153 -21.86 7.91 2.39
N ASP A 154 -21.80 6.82 3.17
CA ASP A 154 -21.69 6.87 4.61
C ASP A 154 -20.37 7.47 5.10
N TYR A 155 -19.28 7.21 4.40
CA TYR A 155 -17.98 7.81 4.71
C TYR A 155 -17.98 9.33 4.50
N SER A 156 -18.75 9.84 3.54
CA SER A 156 -18.90 11.27 3.28
C SER A 156 -19.84 11.97 4.27
N ASP A 157 -20.60 11.22 5.03
CA ASP A 157 -21.52 11.73 6.06
C ASP A 157 -20.75 11.89 7.38
N VAL A 158 -20.47 13.16 7.77
CA VAL A 158 -19.70 13.49 8.98
C VAL A 158 -20.31 12.87 10.23
N ASP A 159 -21.64 12.79 10.34
CA ASP A 159 -22.27 12.24 11.54
C ASP A 159 -22.13 10.71 11.64
N LYS A 160 -21.95 10.02 10.51
CA LYS A 160 -21.69 8.58 10.46
C LYS A 160 -20.21 8.23 10.60
N SER A 161 -19.33 9.06 10.00
CA SER A 161 -17.89 8.83 10.03
C SER A 161 -17.18 9.34 11.28
N TYR A 162 -17.84 10.24 12.05
CA TYR A 162 -17.26 10.83 13.25
C TYR A 162 -17.45 9.94 14.48
N ASN A 163 -16.52 9.04 14.70
CA ASN A 163 -16.53 8.10 15.83
C ASN A 163 -15.42 8.47 16.83
N ILE A 164 -15.78 9.12 17.95
CA ILE A 164 -14.82 9.48 18.99
C ILE A 164 -14.68 8.35 20.01
N PHE A 165 -13.43 8.02 20.30
CA PHE A 165 -13.04 7.17 21.41
C PHE A 165 -12.21 8.01 22.40
N THR A 166 -12.46 7.83 23.69
CA THR A 166 -11.60 8.37 24.77
C THR A 166 -10.63 7.28 25.19
N MET A 167 -9.35 7.62 25.25
CA MET A 167 -8.33 6.77 25.84
C MET A 167 -8.41 6.78 27.35
#